data_65f87947e993b5fae1d409b19ee8c50c
#
_entry.id   65f87947e993b5fae1d409b19ee8c50c
#
_cell.length_a   1.000
_cell.length_b   1.000
_cell.length_c   1.000
_cell.angle_alpha   90.00
_cell.angle_beta   90.00
_cell.angle_gamma   90.00
#
_symmetry.space_group_name_H-M   'P 1'
#
loop_
_entity.id
_entity.type
_entity.pdbx_description
1 polymer ?
#
loop_
_entity_poly.entity_id
_entity_poly.type
_entity_poly.pdbx_seq_one_letter_code
_entity_poly.pdbx_strand_id
1 'polypeptide(L)'
;MSVRNIYNNATFYLNGEKTMNLDLNANYEEPGFVAVLNGKNIKNKVKVKSDVDTSKFGEYTVKYTLEYKYLFIKKELIRTVSVKDLVIPELNVNSDDHIYLYVNENFEMPTFNASDNIDGDITSKVKVHSNINIKKVGNYNITYSVTDSSNNETKKNIEVTVDKKNNLSYIKVSIAEQKLYYYERNKLVLETNIVTGMRGVSPTPIGDYKVLSKARNVNLTGADYTSFVSYWIAFKGNSYGLHDASWRSRFGGNIYTYNGSHGCVNMPRSEVSKLYNMVEIGTPVYVH
;
A
#
# COMPACT_ATOMS: atom_id res chain seq x y z
N MET A 1 29.20 -8.41 -66.72
CA MET A 1 28.92 -8.25 -65.28
C MET A 1 30.22 -8.47 -64.53
N SER A 2 30.67 -7.45 -63.79
CA SER A 2 31.99 -7.50 -63.14
C SER A 2 31.97 -8.52 -61.98
N VAL A 3 32.97 -9.37 -61.95
CA VAL A 3 33.22 -10.40 -60.92
C VAL A 3 33.19 -9.82 -59.49
N ARG A 4 33.42 -8.52 -59.34
CA ARG A 4 33.36 -7.76 -58.08
C ARG A 4 31.96 -7.74 -57.42
N ASN A 5 30.84 -7.84 -58.18
CA ASN A 5 29.50 -7.75 -57.60
C ASN A 5 28.96 -9.06 -57.02
N ILE A 6 29.56 -10.21 -57.35
CA ILE A 6 29.11 -11.52 -56.89
C ILE A 6 29.61 -11.81 -55.47
N TYR A 7 30.69 -11.17 -55.04
CA TYR A 7 31.36 -11.49 -53.76
C TYR A 7 31.06 -10.54 -52.60
N ASN A 8 30.21 -9.55 -52.80
CA ASN A 8 29.90 -8.56 -51.75
C ASN A 8 28.67 -8.92 -50.88
N ASN A 9 28.04 -10.07 -51.05
CA ASN A 9 26.85 -10.52 -50.31
C ASN A 9 27.18 -11.33 -49.05
N ALA A 10 28.20 -10.97 -48.32
CA ALA A 10 28.40 -11.52 -46.98
C ALA A 10 27.46 -10.81 -45.97
N THR A 11 26.49 -11.58 -45.48
CA THR A 11 25.64 -11.22 -44.37
C THR A 11 26.43 -11.41 -43.07
N PHE A 12 26.62 -10.30 -42.30
CA PHE A 12 27.36 -10.34 -41.05
C PHE A 12 26.75 -9.34 -40.05
N TYR A 13 26.13 -9.87 -39.00
CA TYR A 13 25.46 -9.07 -37.97
C TYR A 13 25.44 -9.79 -36.61
N LEU A 14 25.25 -9.04 -35.53
CA LEU A 14 25.11 -9.57 -34.18
C LEU A 14 23.72 -10.19 -33.97
N ASN A 15 23.64 -11.28 -33.22
CA ASN A 15 22.40 -11.72 -32.60
C ASN A 15 22.12 -10.87 -31.34
N GLY A 16 20.86 -10.51 -31.14
CA GLY A 16 20.47 -9.67 -29.98
C GLY A 16 21.05 -8.24 -30.04
N GLU A 17 21.08 -7.60 -28.90
CA GLU A 17 21.42 -6.17 -28.78
C GLU A 17 22.91 -5.87 -29.00
N LYS A 18 23.18 -4.73 -29.60
CA LYS A 18 24.55 -4.25 -29.81
C LYS A 18 25.23 -3.79 -28.52
N THR A 19 24.42 -3.26 -27.58
CA THR A 19 24.86 -2.82 -26.25
C THR A 19 24.07 -3.62 -25.21
N MET A 20 24.76 -4.23 -24.25
CA MET A 20 24.17 -4.95 -23.13
C MET A 20 24.58 -4.28 -21.83
N ASN A 21 23.62 -4.10 -20.92
CA ASN A 21 23.90 -3.69 -19.56
C ASN A 21 23.79 -4.91 -18.64
N LEU A 22 24.78 -5.09 -17.80
CA LEU A 22 24.85 -6.18 -16.83
C LEU A 22 25.11 -5.60 -15.43
N ASP A 23 24.57 -6.25 -14.45
CA ASP A 23 24.91 -5.98 -13.07
C ASP A 23 26.30 -6.55 -12.71
N LEU A 24 26.90 -6.04 -11.65
CA LEU A 24 28.17 -6.56 -11.15
C LEU A 24 28.03 -8.05 -10.79
N ASN A 25 29.00 -8.85 -11.20
CA ASN A 25 29.03 -10.30 -11.05
C ASN A 25 27.91 -11.07 -11.78
N ALA A 26 27.13 -10.43 -12.63
CA ALA A 26 26.13 -11.13 -13.43
C ALA A 26 26.79 -12.14 -14.38
N ASN A 27 26.09 -13.25 -14.66
CA ASN A 27 26.54 -14.19 -15.65
C ASN A 27 26.39 -13.61 -17.05
N TYR A 28 27.48 -13.50 -17.79
CA TYR A 28 27.46 -13.04 -19.16
C TYR A 28 27.37 -14.22 -20.14
N GLU A 29 26.29 -14.21 -20.92
CA GLU A 29 26.13 -15.16 -22.04
C GLU A 29 26.15 -14.41 -23.37
N GLU A 30 27.12 -14.70 -24.21
CA GLU A 30 27.25 -14.07 -25.52
C GLU A 30 26.19 -14.59 -26.50
N PRO A 31 25.25 -13.73 -27.01
CA PRO A 31 24.21 -14.13 -27.97
C PRO A 31 24.75 -14.54 -29.34
N GLY A 32 26.00 -14.22 -29.61
CA GLY A 32 26.68 -14.59 -30.84
C GLY A 32 26.36 -13.70 -32.03
N PHE A 33 26.55 -14.26 -33.24
CA PHE A 33 26.45 -13.53 -34.50
C PHE A 33 26.03 -14.44 -35.65
N VAL A 34 25.63 -13.82 -36.75
CA VAL A 34 25.40 -14.50 -38.06
C VAL A 34 26.51 -14.11 -39.01
N ALA A 35 27.07 -15.11 -39.70
CA ALA A 35 28.02 -14.91 -40.80
C ALA A 35 27.71 -15.89 -41.92
N VAL A 36 27.24 -15.40 -43.06
CA VAL A 36 26.81 -16.17 -44.22
C VAL A 36 27.39 -15.55 -45.50
N LEU A 37 27.92 -16.37 -46.38
CA LEU A 37 28.36 -15.98 -47.69
C LEU A 37 27.73 -16.92 -48.75
N ASN A 38 26.98 -16.34 -49.68
CA ASN A 38 26.27 -17.08 -50.72
C ASN A 38 25.47 -18.28 -50.18
N GLY A 39 24.72 -18.06 -49.08
CA GLY A 39 23.90 -19.07 -48.40
C GLY A 39 24.67 -20.07 -47.53
N LYS A 40 26.01 -20.03 -47.53
CA LYS A 40 26.85 -20.94 -46.74
C LYS A 40 27.26 -20.27 -45.41
N ASN A 41 27.16 -21.02 -44.31
CA ASN A 41 27.65 -20.58 -43.02
C ASN A 41 29.18 -20.47 -43.02
N ILE A 42 29.70 -19.30 -42.66
CA ILE A 42 31.12 -19.01 -42.59
C ILE A 42 31.56 -18.54 -41.19
N LYS A 43 30.85 -18.91 -40.13
CA LYS A 43 31.21 -18.58 -38.75
C LYS A 43 32.65 -18.95 -38.39
N ASN A 44 33.16 -20.04 -38.95
CA ASN A 44 34.54 -20.51 -38.77
C ASN A 44 35.62 -19.57 -39.34
N LYS A 45 35.24 -18.55 -40.11
CA LYS A 45 36.13 -17.50 -40.61
C LYS A 45 36.14 -16.24 -39.79
N VAL A 46 35.34 -16.20 -38.70
CA VAL A 46 35.24 -15.07 -37.78
C VAL A 46 36.15 -15.32 -36.60
N LYS A 47 37.03 -14.37 -36.30
CA LYS A 47 37.78 -14.32 -35.06
C LYS A 47 36.95 -13.54 -34.05
N VAL A 48 36.80 -14.06 -32.82
CA VAL A 48 36.13 -13.42 -31.71
C VAL A 48 37.16 -13.11 -30.63
N LYS A 49 37.19 -11.86 -30.16
CA LYS A 49 37.94 -11.44 -28.99
C LYS A 49 36.98 -10.80 -28.02
N SER A 50 37.06 -11.18 -26.74
CA SER A 50 36.31 -10.61 -25.67
C SER A 50 37.25 -10.21 -24.53
N ASP A 51 37.00 -9.07 -23.92
CA ASP A 51 37.61 -8.59 -22.68
C ASP A 51 36.60 -8.50 -21.53
N VAL A 52 35.40 -9.06 -21.70
CA VAL A 52 34.32 -8.96 -20.72
C VAL A 52 34.73 -9.56 -19.36
N ASP A 53 34.72 -8.70 -18.34
CA ASP A 53 34.97 -9.06 -16.95
C ASP A 53 33.82 -8.49 -16.09
N THR A 54 32.84 -9.31 -15.76
CA THR A 54 31.67 -8.88 -14.97
C THR A 54 31.97 -8.66 -13.50
N SER A 55 33.16 -9.04 -13.04
CA SER A 55 33.58 -8.81 -11.63
C SER A 55 33.99 -7.35 -11.34
N LYS A 56 34.05 -6.52 -12.35
CA LYS A 56 34.47 -5.11 -12.25
C LYS A 56 33.57 -4.20 -13.06
N PHE A 57 33.25 -3.04 -12.52
CA PHE A 57 32.56 -1.98 -13.25
C PHE A 57 33.39 -1.52 -14.45
N GLY A 58 32.71 -1.28 -15.57
CA GLY A 58 33.37 -0.78 -16.76
C GLY A 58 32.62 -1.08 -18.04
N GLU A 59 33.21 -0.60 -19.15
CA GLU A 59 32.75 -0.94 -20.49
C GLU A 59 33.72 -1.93 -21.13
N TYR A 60 33.17 -3.04 -21.56
CA TYR A 60 33.88 -4.15 -22.19
C TYR A 60 33.40 -4.34 -23.62
N THR A 61 34.18 -5.06 -24.41
CA THR A 61 33.84 -5.28 -25.79
C THR A 61 33.96 -6.75 -26.18
N VAL A 62 33.07 -7.17 -27.06
CA VAL A 62 33.22 -8.40 -27.82
C VAL A 62 33.37 -8.01 -29.28
N LYS A 63 34.59 -8.24 -29.83
CA LYS A 63 34.95 -7.89 -31.19
C LYS A 63 34.94 -9.11 -32.09
N TYR A 64 34.18 -9.04 -33.18
CA TYR A 64 34.08 -10.06 -34.20
C TYR A 64 34.75 -9.55 -35.48
N THR A 65 35.73 -10.25 -35.96
CA THR A 65 36.44 -9.89 -37.18
C THR A 65 36.26 -11.00 -38.21
N LEU A 66 35.54 -10.71 -39.29
CA LEU A 66 35.41 -11.56 -40.46
C LEU A 66 36.50 -11.17 -41.46
N GLU A 67 37.41 -12.12 -41.75
CA GLU A 67 38.48 -11.93 -42.69
C GLU A 67 38.50 -13.09 -43.72
N TYR A 68 38.23 -12.78 -44.99
CA TYR A 68 38.25 -13.77 -46.06
C TYR A 68 39.20 -13.30 -47.15
N LYS A 69 40.50 -13.65 -47.02
CA LYS A 69 41.60 -13.11 -47.82
C LYS A 69 41.42 -13.32 -49.34
N TYR A 70 40.95 -14.47 -49.77
CA TYR A 70 40.74 -14.79 -51.18
C TYR A 70 39.67 -13.93 -51.88
N LEU A 71 38.75 -13.31 -51.09
CA LEU A 71 37.65 -12.49 -51.57
C LEU A 71 37.79 -11.03 -51.17
N PHE A 72 38.90 -10.65 -50.53
CA PHE A 72 39.15 -9.29 -49.98
C PHE A 72 38.05 -8.78 -49.08
N ILE A 73 37.36 -9.69 -48.37
CA ILE A 73 36.30 -9.31 -47.38
C ILE A 73 36.97 -9.10 -46.04
N LYS A 74 36.77 -7.88 -45.49
CA LYS A 74 37.10 -7.57 -44.11
C LYS A 74 35.95 -6.79 -43.52
N LYS A 75 35.30 -7.35 -42.49
CA LYS A 75 34.20 -6.73 -41.76
C LYS A 75 34.42 -6.92 -40.26
N GLU A 76 34.00 -5.93 -39.49
CA GLU A 76 34.06 -5.96 -38.03
C GLU A 76 32.68 -5.65 -37.42
N LEU A 77 32.37 -6.32 -36.34
CA LEU A 77 31.25 -6.00 -35.47
C LEU A 77 31.78 -5.89 -34.04
N ILE A 78 31.19 -5.02 -33.28
CA ILE A 78 31.53 -4.82 -31.88
C ILE A 78 30.22 -4.85 -31.09
N ARG A 79 30.19 -5.67 -30.05
CA ARG A 79 29.21 -5.59 -28.97
C ARG A 79 29.86 -4.91 -27.79
N THR A 80 29.18 -3.93 -27.23
CA THR A 80 29.58 -3.29 -25.97
C THR A 80 28.83 -3.94 -24.82
N VAL A 81 29.55 -4.27 -23.75
CA VAL A 81 28.98 -4.78 -22.50
C VAL A 81 29.34 -3.80 -21.39
N SER A 82 28.34 -3.15 -20.85
CA SER A 82 28.49 -2.20 -19.75
C SER A 82 28.15 -2.87 -18.44
N VAL A 83 29.14 -3.09 -17.57
CA VAL A 83 28.97 -3.63 -16.23
C VAL A 83 28.83 -2.47 -15.25
N LYS A 84 27.67 -2.38 -14.63
CA LYS A 84 27.30 -1.30 -13.70
C LYS A 84 26.33 -1.84 -12.66
N ASP A 85 26.16 -1.10 -11.59
CA ASP A 85 25.11 -1.38 -10.64
C ASP A 85 23.74 -1.03 -11.22
N LEU A 86 22.85 -1.99 -11.26
CA LEU A 86 21.48 -1.86 -11.75
C LEU A 86 20.44 -2.11 -10.66
N VAL A 87 20.89 -2.45 -9.47
CA VAL A 87 20.02 -2.72 -8.32
C VAL A 87 19.59 -1.39 -7.71
N ILE A 88 18.29 -1.24 -7.53
CA ILE A 88 17.76 -0.06 -6.83
C ILE A 88 17.94 -0.22 -5.32
N PRO A 89 18.15 0.87 -4.57
CA PRO A 89 18.24 0.85 -3.11
C PRO A 89 16.97 0.29 -2.46
N GLU A 90 17.12 -0.42 -1.37
CA GLU A 90 16.03 -0.77 -0.46
C GLU A 90 15.76 0.41 0.48
N LEU A 91 14.50 0.84 0.58
CA LEU A 91 14.05 1.93 1.45
C LEU A 91 12.91 1.45 2.34
N ASN A 92 13.18 1.34 3.62
CA ASN A 92 12.21 0.93 4.64
C ASN A 92 11.76 2.14 5.45
N VAL A 93 10.45 2.39 5.49
CA VAL A 93 9.82 3.43 6.30
C VAL A 93 8.89 2.77 7.30
N ASN A 94 9.08 3.07 8.59
CA ASN A 94 8.30 2.46 9.67
C ASN A 94 6.94 3.16 9.82
N SER A 95 6.04 2.91 8.88
CA SER A 95 4.69 3.47 8.84
C SER A 95 3.76 2.64 7.97
N ASP A 96 2.46 2.73 8.24
CA ASP A 96 1.41 2.35 7.29
C ASP A 96 1.51 3.27 6.05
N ASP A 97 1.00 2.83 4.90
CA ASP A 97 0.98 3.61 3.65
C ASP A 97 0.02 4.82 3.72
N HIS A 98 -0.88 4.81 4.71
CA HIS A 98 -1.81 5.89 4.97
C HIS A 98 -1.90 6.21 6.47
N ILE A 99 -1.63 7.47 6.82
CA ILE A 99 -1.70 7.99 8.19
C ILE A 99 -2.96 8.85 8.34
N TYR A 100 -3.70 8.64 9.42
CA TYR A 100 -4.86 9.45 9.78
C TYR A 100 -4.55 10.28 11.02
N LEU A 101 -4.65 11.61 10.93
CA LEU A 101 -4.38 12.55 12.01
C LEU A 101 -5.62 13.38 12.33
N TYR A 102 -5.83 13.69 13.59
CA TYR A 102 -6.78 14.72 13.96
C TYR A 102 -6.19 16.11 13.74
N VAL A 103 -7.04 17.07 13.39
CA VAL A 103 -6.62 18.47 13.32
C VAL A 103 -5.99 18.89 14.65
N ASN A 104 -4.82 19.53 14.58
CA ASN A 104 -3.97 19.95 15.69
C ASN A 104 -3.37 18.81 16.54
N GLU A 105 -3.39 17.57 16.04
CA GLU A 105 -2.68 16.47 16.69
C GLU A 105 -1.17 16.61 16.49
N ASN A 106 -0.40 16.33 17.53
CA ASN A 106 1.05 16.27 17.39
C ASN A 106 1.41 15.09 16.44
N PHE A 107 2.30 15.38 15.50
CA PHE A 107 2.74 14.40 14.52
C PHE A 107 4.26 14.36 14.47
N GLU A 108 4.81 13.16 14.57
CA GLU A 108 6.23 12.87 14.37
C GLU A 108 6.40 12.15 13.05
N MET A 109 7.42 12.54 12.29
CA MET A 109 7.72 11.91 11.02
C MET A 109 8.12 10.46 11.22
N PRO A 110 7.62 9.51 10.41
CA PRO A 110 8.05 8.12 10.46
C PRO A 110 9.56 7.95 10.33
N THR A 111 10.11 7.07 11.14
CA THR A 111 11.53 6.66 11.05
C THR A 111 11.75 5.81 9.81
N PHE A 112 12.98 5.83 9.30
CA PHE A 112 13.35 5.12 8.09
C PHE A 112 14.77 4.61 8.14
N ASN A 113 15.08 3.66 7.27
CA ASN A 113 16.44 3.26 6.91
C ASN A 113 16.52 2.94 5.42
N ALA A 114 17.73 2.99 4.87
CA ALA A 114 17.98 2.63 3.49
C ALA A 114 19.32 1.95 3.33
N SER A 115 19.36 0.94 2.47
CA SER A 115 20.57 0.20 2.14
C SER A 115 20.62 -0.15 0.66
N ASP A 116 21.82 -0.39 0.19
CA ASP A 116 22.09 -0.80 -1.19
C ASP A 116 23.12 -1.92 -1.21
N ASN A 117 23.09 -2.76 -2.23
CA ASN A 117 23.97 -3.92 -2.36
C ASN A 117 25.45 -3.55 -2.56
N ILE A 118 25.74 -2.38 -3.13
CA ILE A 118 27.09 -1.88 -3.39
C ILE A 118 27.49 -0.79 -2.40
N ASP A 119 26.60 0.18 -2.16
CA ASP A 119 26.86 1.35 -1.31
C ASP A 119 26.73 1.03 0.20
N GLY A 120 26.10 -0.11 0.56
CA GLY A 120 25.84 -0.46 1.95
C GLY A 120 24.75 0.40 2.59
N ASP A 121 24.99 0.89 3.80
CA ASP A 121 24.04 1.79 4.48
C ASP A 121 24.08 3.19 3.87
N ILE A 122 22.98 3.58 3.26
CA ILE A 122 22.77 4.90 2.64
C ILE A 122 21.63 5.68 3.29
N THR A 123 21.26 5.35 4.52
CA THR A 123 20.19 6.01 5.29
C THR A 123 20.39 7.54 5.33
N SER A 124 21.63 8.00 5.44
CA SER A 124 21.96 9.43 5.45
C SER A 124 21.69 10.16 4.13
N LYS A 125 21.54 9.44 3.02
CA LYS A 125 21.21 9.99 1.69
C LYS A 125 19.70 10.13 1.46
N VAL A 126 18.85 9.62 2.37
CA VAL A 126 17.38 9.71 2.23
C VAL A 126 16.94 11.16 2.32
N LYS A 127 16.18 11.58 1.32
CA LYS A 127 15.51 12.88 1.27
C LYS A 127 14.04 12.70 1.64
N VAL A 128 13.56 13.57 2.51
CA VAL A 128 12.15 13.58 2.93
C VAL A 128 11.51 14.88 2.49
N HIS A 129 10.45 14.77 1.71
CA HIS A 129 9.63 15.91 1.31
C HIS A 129 8.21 15.73 1.88
N SER A 130 7.67 16.76 2.51
CA SER A 130 6.35 16.74 3.10
C SER A 130 5.64 18.08 2.89
N ASN A 131 4.34 18.03 2.61
CA ASN A 131 3.46 19.19 2.53
C ASN A 131 2.42 19.21 3.67
N ILE A 132 2.62 18.41 4.73
CA ILE A 132 1.64 18.26 5.83
C ILE A 132 1.36 19.61 6.51
N ASN A 133 0.07 19.87 6.70
CA ASN A 133 -0.41 20.95 7.58
C ASN A 133 -1.41 20.37 8.57
N ILE A 134 -0.93 20.06 9.78
CA ILE A 134 -1.76 19.49 10.86
C ILE A 134 -2.87 20.42 11.36
N LYS A 135 -2.81 21.71 11.05
CA LYS A 135 -3.82 22.71 11.47
C LYS A 135 -4.99 22.82 10.49
N LYS A 136 -4.92 22.17 9.33
CA LYS A 136 -5.92 22.31 8.28
C LYS A 136 -6.38 20.93 7.81
N VAL A 137 -7.71 20.72 7.76
CA VAL A 137 -8.33 19.55 7.15
C VAL A 137 -7.88 19.43 5.70
N GLY A 138 -7.46 18.24 5.28
CA GLY A 138 -7.01 17.96 3.91
C GLY A 138 -6.23 16.66 3.80
N ASN A 139 -5.90 16.33 2.55
CA ASN A 139 -5.02 15.21 2.23
C ASN A 139 -3.65 15.75 1.87
N TYR A 140 -2.64 15.11 2.40
CA TYR A 140 -1.23 15.49 2.30
C TYR A 140 -0.39 14.26 1.95
N ASN A 141 0.86 14.49 1.59
CA ASN A 141 1.79 13.42 1.27
C ASN A 141 3.14 13.63 1.94
N ILE A 142 3.78 12.52 2.31
CA ILE A 142 5.19 12.45 2.64
C ILE A 142 5.85 11.58 1.58
N THR A 143 6.90 12.09 0.95
CA THR A 143 7.71 11.34 0.00
C THR A 143 9.10 11.15 0.56
N TYR A 144 9.52 9.92 0.71
CA TYR A 144 10.88 9.51 0.99
C TYR A 144 11.52 9.09 -0.31
N SER A 145 12.75 9.54 -0.58
CA SER A 145 13.51 9.10 -1.75
C SER A 145 14.98 8.93 -1.40
N VAL A 146 15.59 7.93 -2.00
CA VAL A 146 17.01 7.66 -1.86
C VAL A 146 17.59 7.28 -3.21
N THR A 147 18.80 7.74 -3.47
CA THR A 147 19.56 7.46 -4.70
C THR A 147 20.93 6.94 -4.31
N ASP A 148 21.32 5.82 -4.91
CA ASP A 148 22.67 5.24 -4.74
C ASP A 148 23.75 6.02 -5.52
N SER A 149 24.98 5.56 -5.47
CA SER A 149 26.10 6.16 -6.22
C SER A 149 26.02 5.90 -7.72
N SER A 150 25.24 4.94 -8.16
CA SER A 150 25.01 4.56 -9.57
C SER A 150 23.80 5.25 -10.19
N ASN A 151 23.12 6.12 -9.44
CA ASN A 151 21.90 6.86 -9.78
C ASN A 151 20.64 6.01 -9.91
N ASN A 152 20.59 4.83 -9.30
CA ASN A 152 19.34 4.11 -9.12
C ASN A 152 18.56 4.74 -7.97
N GLU A 153 17.25 4.96 -8.16
CA GLU A 153 16.41 5.69 -7.20
C GLU A 153 15.25 4.82 -6.71
N THR A 154 15.00 4.86 -5.40
CA THR A 154 13.81 4.32 -4.78
C THR A 154 13.01 5.43 -4.10
N LYS A 155 11.67 5.36 -4.24
CA LYS A 155 10.71 6.29 -3.62
C LYS A 155 9.63 5.54 -2.85
N LYS A 156 9.26 6.09 -1.69
CA LYS A 156 8.12 5.67 -0.89
C LYS A 156 7.24 6.87 -0.61
N ASN A 157 5.95 6.77 -0.98
CA ASN A 157 4.96 7.78 -0.67
C ASN A 157 4.05 7.28 0.46
N ILE A 158 3.73 8.17 1.40
CA ILE A 158 2.78 7.95 2.47
C ILE A 158 1.70 9.01 2.34
N GLU A 159 0.46 8.59 2.25
CA GLU A 159 -0.69 9.49 2.28
C GLU A 159 -1.02 9.88 3.72
N VAL A 160 -1.39 11.13 3.94
CA VAL A 160 -1.78 11.63 5.26
C VAL A 160 -3.12 12.37 5.16
N THR A 161 -4.13 11.88 5.85
CA THR A 161 -5.41 12.57 6.00
C THR A 161 -5.45 13.27 7.34
N VAL A 162 -5.58 14.59 7.33
CA VAL A 162 -5.85 15.40 8.51
C VAL A 162 -7.33 15.76 8.52
N ASP A 163 -8.08 15.34 9.54
CA ASP A 163 -9.52 15.64 9.64
C ASP A 163 -9.98 15.74 11.10
N LYS A 164 -11.24 16.14 11.29
CA LYS A 164 -11.87 16.16 12.61
C LYS A 164 -12.12 14.73 13.09
N LYS A 165 -12.11 14.53 14.41
CA LYS A 165 -12.29 13.21 15.03
C LYS A 165 -13.56 12.51 14.55
N ASN A 166 -14.67 13.21 14.50
CA ASN A 166 -15.95 12.65 14.09
C ASN A 166 -16.05 12.30 12.59
N ASN A 167 -15.11 12.72 11.76
CA ASN A 167 -15.02 12.31 10.35
C ASN A 167 -14.13 11.07 10.17
N LEU A 168 -13.19 10.85 11.09
CA LEU A 168 -12.26 9.71 11.06
C LEU A 168 -12.70 8.57 12.00
N SER A 169 -13.90 8.64 12.57
CA SER A 169 -14.45 7.60 13.42
C SER A 169 -15.92 7.36 13.13
N TYR A 170 -16.39 6.13 13.33
CA TYR A 170 -17.80 5.78 13.16
C TYR A 170 -18.19 4.54 13.94
N ILE A 171 -19.49 4.45 14.23
CA ILE A 171 -20.13 3.29 14.82
C ILE A 171 -20.86 2.53 13.71
N LYS A 172 -20.68 1.21 13.65
CA LYS A 172 -21.48 0.30 12.82
C LYS A 172 -22.27 -0.63 13.73
N VAL A 173 -23.59 -0.65 13.58
CA VAL A 173 -24.50 -1.57 14.26
C VAL A 173 -25.00 -2.58 13.23
N SER A 174 -24.61 -3.84 13.37
CA SER A 174 -25.08 -4.95 12.55
C SER A 174 -26.26 -5.65 13.25
N ILE A 175 -27.47 -5.46 12.73
CA ILE A 175 -28.68 -6.12 13.26
C ILE A 175 -28.61 -7.62 12.99
N ALA A 176 -28.09 -8.04 11.83
CA ALA A 176 -27.99 -9.45 11.47
C ALA A 176 -27.01 -10.21 12.36
N GLU A 177 -25.87 -9.62 12.69
CA GLU A 177 -24.84 -10.22 13.53
C GLU A 177 -25.07 -9.99 15.02
N GLN A 178 -25.98 -9.05 15.37
CA GLN A 178 -26.19 -8.56 16.74
C GLN A 178 -24.87 -8.12 17.38
N LYS A 179 -24.10 -7.34 16.62
CA LYS A 179 -22.82 -6.78 17.01
C LYS A 179 -22.76 -5.28 16.76
N LEU A 180 -22.00 -4.60 17.59
CA LEU A 180 -21.58 -3.22 17.37
C LEU A 180 -20.08 -3.16 17.19
N TYR A 181 -19.66 -2.38 16.21
CA TYR A 181 -18.27 -2.09 15.89
C TYR A 181 -18.05 -0.58 15.98
N TYR A 182 -16.95 -0.17 16.60
CA TYR A 182 -16.49 1.21 16.55
C TYR A 182 -15.12 1.26 15.90
N TYR A 183 -15.03 2.08 14.89
CA TYR A 183 -13.81 2.31 14.14
C TYR A 183 -13.28 3.70 14.43
N GLU A 184 -11.98 3.82 14.53
CA GLU A 184 -11.25 5.07 14.67
C GLU A 184 -10.05 5.04 13.73
N ARG A 185 -9.88 6.07 12.89
CA ARG A 185 -8.82 6.13 11.87
C ARG A 185 -8.76 4.87 11.00
N ASN A 186 -9.93 4.41 10.57
CA ASN A 186 -10.10 3.20 9.77
C ASN A 186 -9.67 1.87 10.45
N LYS A 187 -9.33 1.90 11.75
CA LYS A 187 -8.98 0.71 12.53
C LYS A 187 -10.14 0.34 13.45
N LEU A 188 -10.43 -0.96 13.56
CA LEU A 188 -11.41 -1.47 14.52
C LEU A 188 -10.85 -1.30 15.95
N VAL A 189 -11.57 -0.53 16.79
CA VAL A 189 -11.16 -0.23 18.16
C VAL A 189 -12.03 -0.95 19.18
N LEU A 190 -13.32 -1.11 18.91
CA LEU A 190 -14.25 -1.82 19.77
C LEU A 190 -15.15 -2.73 18.97
N GLU A 191 -15.30 -3.96 19.41
CA GLU A 191 -16.32 -4.92 18.96
C GLU A 191 -17.04 -5.47 20.18
N THR A 192 -18.39 -5.50 20.14
CA THR A 192 -19.18 -6.07 21.22
C THR A 192 -20.49 -6.66 20.73
N ASN A 193 -20.97 -7.70 21.42
CA ASN A 193 -22.31 -8.22 21.24
C ASN A 193 -23.35 -7.25 21.80
N ILE A 194 -24.47 -7.13 21.12
CA ILE A 194 -25.58 -6.21 21.45
C ILE A 194 -26.92 -6.93 21.41
N VAL A 195 -27.98 -6.27 21.86
CA VAL A 195 -29.35 -6.66 21.55
C VAL A 195 -30.08 -5.46 20.98
N THR A 196 -30.52 -5.56 19.75
CA THR A 196 -31.32 -4.55 19.06
C THR A 196 -32.81 -4.67 19.38
N GLY A 197 -33.61 -3.79 18.79
CA GLY A 197 -35.06 -3.79 18.90
C GLY A 197 -35.67 -5.13 18.47
N MET A 198 -36.82 -5.50 19.10
CA MET A 198 -37.49 -6.76 18.86
C MET A 198 -38.00 -6.85 17.42
N ARG A 199 -37.54 -7.89 16.71
CA ARG A 199 -37.87 -8.09 15.30
C ARG A 199 -39.39 -8.17 15.09
N GLY A 200 -39.93 -7.39 14.16
CA GLY A 200 -41.35 -7.36 13.81
C GLY A 200 -42.27 -6.67 14.82
N VAL A 201 -41.77 -6.23 15.99
CA VAL A 201 -42.54 -5.52 17.00
C VAL A 201 -42.05 -4.10 17.20
N SER A 202 -40.79 -3.93 17.54
CA SER A 202 -40.16 -2.63 17.79
C SER A 202 -38.72 -2.61 17.28
N PRO A 203 -38.50 -2.76 15.95
CA PRO A 203 -37.17 -2.91 15.40
C PRO A 203 -36.33 -1.65 15.58
N THR A 204 -35.03 -1.82 15.74
CA THR A 204 -34.08 -0.70 15.64
C THR A 204 -34.12 -0.14 14.20
N PRO A 205 -34.28 1.18 14.02
CA PRO A 205 -34.41 1.77 12.71
C PRO A 205 -33.08 1.67 11.93
N ILE A 206 -33.16 1.10 10.73
CA ILE A 206 -32.05 1.02 9.79
C ILE A 206 -31.82 2.40 9.19
N GLY A 207 -30.54 2.74 8.92
CA GLY A 207 -30.16 3.99 8.25
C GLY A 207 -28.84 4.56 8.74
N ASP A 208 -28.52 5.71 8.17
CA ASP A 208 -27.32 6.49 8.47
C ASP A 208 -27.70 7.64 9.41
N TYR A 209 -27.07 7.62 10.57
CA TYR A 209 -27.31 8.56 11.67
C TYR A 209 -25.99 9.17 12.13
N LYS A 210 -26.07 9.94 13.20
CA LYS A 210 -24.93 10.46 13.96
C LYS A 210 -25.29 10.52 15.45
N VAL A 211 -24.28 10.51 16.28
CA VAL A 211 -24.45 10.79 17.71
C VAL A 211 -25.01 12.21 17.88
N LEU A 212 -26.21 12.32 18.44
CA LEU A 212 -26.94 13.59 18.63
C LEU A 212 -26.70 14.18 20.01
N SER A 213 -26.69 13.33 21.05
CA SER A 213 -26.43 13.71 22.41
C SER A 213 -25.86 12.56 23.22
N LYS A 214 -25.25 12.89 24.35
CA LYS A 214 -24.71 11.94 25.32
C LYS A 214 -25.15 12.35 26.74
N ALA A 215 -25.56 11.37 27.53
CA ALA A 215 -25.94 11.62 28.92
C ALA A 215 -25.51 10.46 29.83
N ARG A 216 -25.43 10.72 31.13
CA ARG A 216 -25.15 9.68 32.15
C ARG A 216 -26.25 9.67 33.16
N ASN A 217 -26.51 8.49 33.75
CA ASN A 217 -27.41 8.28 34.84
C ASN A 217 -28.82 8.85 34.56
N VAL A 218 -29.42 8.36 33.47
CA VAL A 218 -30.74 8.81 33.02
C VAL A 218 -31.77 7.72 33.15
N ASN A 219 -33.03 8.11 33.34
CA ASN A 219 -34.17 7.22 33.25
C ASN A 219 -34.74 7.26 31.80
N LEU A 220 -34.81 6.13 31.15
CA LEU A 220 -35.47 5.96 29.87
C LEU A 220 -36.93 5.56 30.17
N THR A 221 -37.87 6.42 29.78
CA THR A 221 -39.30 6.23 30.04
C THR A 221 -40.02 5.92 28.73
N GLY A 222 -40.69 4.79 28.65
CA GLY A 222 -41.66 4.43 27.61
C GLY A 222 -43.09 4.54 28.13
N ALA A 223 -44.04 4.02 27.35
CA ALA A 223 -45.47 4.09 27.71
C ALA A 223 -45.78 3.33 29.01
N ASP A 224 -45.08 2.18 29.23
CA ASP A 224 -45.32 1.23 30.31
C ASP A 224 -44.08 0.80 31.11
N TYR A 225 -42.95 1.52 30.91
CA TYR A 225 -41.73 1.19 31.63
C TYR A 225 -40.89 2.45 31.92
N THR A 226 -40.09 2.35 32.97
CA THR A 226 -38.97 3.25 33.25
C THR A 226 -37.75 2.42 33.58
N SER A 227 -36.65 2.64 32.85
CA SER A 227 -35.39 1.90 33.02
C SER A 227 -34.24 2.88 33.25
N PHE A 228 -33.52 2.70 34.36
CA PHE A 228 -32.30 3.46 34.63
C PHE A 228 -31.14 2.92 33.78
N VAL A 229 -30.39 3.83 33.14
CA VAL A 229 -29.17 3.53 32.43
C VAL A 229 -28.02 4.45 32.85
N SER A 230 -26.84 3.89 32.95
CA SER A 230 -25.65 4.65 33.34
C SER A 230 -25.08 5.49 32.20
N TYR A 231 -25.28 5.03 30.94
CA TYR A 231 -24.76 5.65 29.72
C TYR A 231 -25.86 5.68 28.65
N TRP A 232 -26.04 6.83 28.06
CA TRP A 232 -26.95 7.09 26.96
C TRP A 232 -26.25 7.81 25.84
N ILE A 233 -26.34 7.28 24.61
CA ILE A 233 -25.80 7.87 23.38
C ILE A 233 -26.94 7.87 22.36
N ALA A 234 -27.60 9.01 22.17
CA ALA A 234 -28.70 9.15 21.22
C ALA A 234 -28.20 9.23 19.79
N PHE A 235 -28.86 8.52 18.85
CA PHE A 235 -28.53 8.61 17.42
C PHE A 235 -29.72 8.98 16.53
N LYS A 236 -30.96 8.79 17.01
CA LYS A 236 -32.17 9.20 16.25
C LYS A 236 -33.18 9.85 17.19
N GLY A 237 -33.26 11.19 17.12
CA GLY A 237 -34.04 11.96 18.11
C GLY A 237 -33.62 11.61 19.52
N ASN A 238 -34.57 11.73 20.47
CA ASN A 238 -34.37 11.29 21.85
C ASN A 238 -34.93 9.88 22.12
N SER A 239 -35.42 9.18 21.07
CA SER A 239 -36.15 7.93 21.22
C SER A 239 -35.26 6.70 20.96
N TYR A 240 -34.19 6.85 20.23
CA TYR A 240 -33.29 5.74 19.89
C TYR A 240 -31.85 6.07 20.25
N GLY A 241 -31.23 5.15 20.98
CA GLY A 241 -29.85 5.32 21.44
C GLY A 241 -29.16 4.00 21.74
N LEU A 242 -27.88 4.11 22.04
CA LEU A 242 -27.02 3.04 22.52
C LEU A 242 -26.91 3.23 24.04
N HIS A 243 -27.15 2.18 24.82
CA HIS A 243 -27.12 2.27 26.29
C HIS A 243 -26.83 0.95 26.96
N ASP A 244 -26.41 0.99 28.24
CA ASP A 244 -26.29 -0.22 29.03
C ASP A 244 -27.68 -0.83 29.35
N ALA A 245 -27.68 -2.15 29.47
CA ALA A 245 -28.86 -2.91 29.85
C ALA A 245 -28.50 -3.86 31.00
N SER A 246 -28.43 -3.32 32.21
CA SER A 246 -28.03 -4.07 33.43
C SER A 246 -29.00 -5.21 33.79
N TRP A 247 -30.21 -5.19 33.27
CA TRP A 247 -31.21 -6.26 33.38
C TRP A 247 -30.97 -7.47 32.48
N ARG A 248 -29.92 -7.40 31.60
CA ARG A 248 -29.54 -8.50 30.70
C ARG A 248 -28.21 -9.10 31.13
N SER A 249 -28.14 -10.43 31.16
CA SER A 249 -26.91 -11.19 31.38
C SER A 249 -26.28 -11.69 30.08
N ARG A 250 -27.03 -11.63 28.96
CA ARG A 250 -26.57 -12.13 27.64
C ARG A 250 -26.86 -11.12 26.54
N PHE A 251 -25.95 -11.06 25.57
CA PHE A 251 -26.03 -10.21 24.39
C PHE A 251 -25.66 -11.01 23.14
N GLY A 252 -26.14 -10.57 21.98
CA GLY A 252 -25.85 -11.20 20.69
C GLY A 252 -26.81 -12.33 20.30
N GLY A 253 -26.53 -12.99 19.20
CA GLY A 253 -27.28 -14.12 18.65
C GLY A 253 -28.73 -13.78 18.31
N ASN A 254 -29.65 -14.68 18.61
CA ASN A 254 -31.06 -14.54 18.23
C ASN A 254 -31.95 -13.89 19.31
N ILE A 255 -31.36 -13.30 20.34
CA ILE A 255 -32.12 -12.71 21.47
C ILE A 255 -33.13 -11.65 20.99
N TYR A 256 -32.76 -10.84 20.00
CA TYR A 256 -33.61 -9.80 19.44
C TYR A 256 -34.87 -10.29 18.75
N THR A 257 -34.98 -11.61 18.47
CA THR A 257 -36.18 -12.18 17.83
C THR A 257 -37.31 -12.48 18.83
N TYR A 258 -37.00 -12.67 20.12
CA TYR A 258 -37.98 -13.03 21.16
C TYR A 258 -37.87 -12.17 22.43
N ASN A 259 -36.75 -11.54 22.68
CA ASN A 259 -36.50 -10.68 23.84
C ASN A 259 -35.64 -9.48 23.43
N GLY A 260 -36.03 -8.79 22.35
CA GLY A 260 -35.38 -7.58 21.86
C GLY A 260 -35.66 -6.37 22.79
N SER A 261 -35.07 -5.24 22.44
CA SER A 261 -35.37 -3.95 23.06
C SER A 261 -36.62 -3.31 22.43
N HIS A 262 -37.03 -2.15 22.93
CA HIS A 262 -38.07 -1.32 22.32
C HIS A 262 -37.52 -0.42 21.20
N GLY A 263 -36.42 -0.85 20.55
CA GLY A 263 -35.81 -0.16 19.40
C GLY A 263 -34.43 0.41 19.67
N CYS A 264 -34.05 0.60 20.92
CA CYS A 264 -32.69 0.99 21.30
C CYS A 264 -31.69 -0.17 21.08
N VAL A 265 -30.40 0.14 21.10
CA VAL A 265 -29.31 -0.83 21.07
C VAL A 265 -28.81 -1.07 22.49
N ASN A 266 -29.17 -2.21 23.07
CA ASN A 266 -28.73 -2.62 24.39
C ASN A 266 -27.29 -3.17 24.32
N MET A 267 -26.42 -2.69 25.21
CA MET A 267 -25.01 -3.06 25.28
C MET A 267 -24.62 -3.57 26.67
N PRO A 268 -23.57 -4.38 26.79
CA PRO A 268 -22.91 -4.61 28.07
C PRO A 268 -22.42 -3.27 28.65
N ARG A 269 -22.60 -3.07 29.98
CA ARG A 269 -22.23 -1.81 30.64
C ARG A 269 -20.77 -1.44 30.48
N SER A 270 -19.84 -2.40 30.53
CA SER A 270 -18.41 -2.20 30.30
C SER A 270 -18.14 -1.63 28.92
N GLU A 271 -18.83 -2.15 27.89
CA GLU A 271 -18.56 -1.79 26.50
C GLU A 271 -19.18 -0.45 26.11
N VAL A 272 -20.41 -0.17 26.56
CA VAL A 272 -20.99 1.16 26.33
C VAL A 272 -20.24 2.26 27.11
N SER A 273 -19.66 1.94 28.27
CA SER A 273 -18.81 2.86 29.02
C SER A 273 -17.56 3.25 28.20
N LYS A 274 -16.89 2.26 27.58
CA LYS A 274 -15.76 2.52 26.68
C LYS A 274 -16.20 3.37 25.50
N LEU A 275 -17.24 2.95 24.78
CA LEU A 275 -17.77 3.65 23.63
C LEU A 275 -18.16 5.09 23.96
N TYR A 276 -18.83 5.32 25.09
CA TYR A 276 -19.23 6.65 25.56
C TYR A 276 -18.04 7.61 25.71
N ASN A 277 -16.90 7.11 26.17
CA ASN A 277 -15.69 7.93 26.35
C ASN A 277 -14.96 8.20 25.03
N MET A 278 -15.12 7.32 24.03
CA MET A 278 -14.45 7.44 22.74
C MET A 278 -15.21 8.31 21.74
N VAL A 279 -16.56 8.23 21.71
CA VAL A 279 -17.37 8.93 20.71
C VAL A 279 -17.65 10.37 21.09
N GLU A 280 -17.83 11.21 20.08
CA GLU A 280 -18.23 12.62 20.20
C GLU A 280 -19.61 12.85 19.57
N ILE A 281 -20.25 13.97 19.92
CA ILE A 281 -21.44 14.42 19.19
C ILE A 281 -21.05 14.69 17.75
N GLY A 282 -21.82 14.13 16.82
CA GLY A 282 -21.53 14.17 15.39
C GLY A 282 -20.84 12.91 14.83
N THR A 283 -20.33 12.00 15.69
CA THR A 283 -19.78 10.70 15.22
C THR A 283 -20.84 9.95 14.40
N PRO A 284 -20.55 9.51 13.17
CA PRO A 284 -21.47 8.74 12.33
C PRO A 284 -21.90 7.42 13.00
N VAL A 285 -23.16 7.03 12.79
CA VAL A 285 -23.75 5.78 13.28
C VAL A 285 -24.50 5.11 12.12
N TYR A 286 -23.98 4.00 11.65
CA TYR A 286 -24.55 3.20 10.56
C TYR A 286 -25.27 1.98 11.14
N VAL A 287 -26.58 1.87 10.89
CA VAL A 287 -27.41 0.75 11.35
C VAL A 287 -27.89 -0.03 10.14
N HIS A 288 -27.52 -1.32 10.05
CA HIS A 288 -27.86 -2.20 8.92
C HIS A 288 -28.47 -3.51 9.36
#